data_2a957fcf4dff7da36d7223dd9a8a71fd
#
_entry.id   2a957fcf4dff7da36d7223dd9a8a71fd
#
_cell.length_a   1.000
_cell.length_b   1.000
_cell.length_c   1.000
_cell.angle_alpha   90.00
_cell.angle_beta   90.00
_cell.angle_gamma   90.00
#
_symmetry.space_group_name_H-M   'P 1'
#
loop_
_entity.id
_entity.type
_entity.pdbx_description
1 polymer ?
#
loop_
_entity_poly.entity_id
_entity_poly.type
_entity_poly.pdbx_seq_one_letter_code
_entity_poly.pdbx_strand_id
1 'polypeptide(L)'
;MPLAAVEASRETVESALAAVESAPAAVVLPVRPAAVCFWPTPAHRFNAFVNIDPAPLLHAARLATGHQHHPAGTLYVVATPIGNLADITLRAIHVLSLVDAVACEDTRVAAQLLTHLGLHKPLRALHAHNEHEAAEGVLALLAQGQRVAYISDAGTPAVSDPGAVLVAAARAAGHAVVPLPGPSSALAALSAAGDTQASAFCFVGFLPAKGGERRAALTSVLADRRTQLLFEAPHRIAELALALAEAAPLRQVTLCRELTKQFENVVTHPAAALPAWLAADKHHERGEFVVVLHALPFEAPAADELPAAALQTLRVLLRELPLKQAVALAAELSGAPRKALYQRALAERDRQSDHDDSHDSHDSA
;
A
#
# COMPACT_ATOMS: atom_id res chain seq x y z
N MET A 1 -16.51 44.85 -10.13
CA MET A 1 -15.55 43.86 -10.60
C MET A 1 -16.02 43.36 -11.95
N PRO A 2 -15.21 43.39 -13.02
CA PRO A 2 -15.66 43.10 -14.39
C PRO A 2 -15.84 41.59 -14.61
N LEU A 3 -16.94 41.22 -15.28
CA LEU A 3 -17.32 39.86 -15.69
C LEU A 3 -16.21 39.09 -16.41
N ALA A 4 -15.28 39.76 -17.10
CA ALA A 4 -14.16 39.17 -17.82
C ALA A 4 -13.19 38.35 -16.95
N ALA A 5 -13.09 38.62 -15.64
CA ALA A 5 -12.21 37.88 -14.75
C ALA A 5 -12.80 36.52 -14.33
N VAL A 6 -14.12 36.38 -14.38
CA VAL A 6 -14.82 35.13 -14.05
C VAL A 6 -14.83 34.16 -15.22
N GLU A 7 -14.90 34.66 -16.45
CA GLU A 7 -14.82 33.84 -17.66
C GLU A 7 -13.42 33.28 -17.90
N ALA A 8 -12.37 34.06 -17.68
CA ALA A 8 -10.98 33.58 -17.76
C ALA A 8 -10.65 32.45 -16.75
N SER A 9 -11.28 32.50 -15.56
CA SER A 9 -11.14 31.44 -14.56
C SER A 9 -11.88 30.16 -14.95
N ARG A 10 -12.96 30.26 -15.68
CA ARG A 10 -13.75 29.11 -16.13
C ARG A 10 -13.05 28.34 -17.26
N GLU A 11 -12.51 29.04 -18.25
CA GLU A 11 -11.73 28.44 -19.34
C GLU A 11 -10.46 27.74 -18.83
N THR A 12 -9.81 28.28 -17.81
CA THR A 12 -8.64 27.66 -17.18
C THR A 12 -9.00 26.38 -16.45
N VAL A 13 -10.15 26.32 -15.80
CA VAL A 13 -10.62 25.11 -15.08
C VAL A 13 -11.10 24.04 -16.08
N GLU A 14 -11.79 24.41 -17.14
CA GLU A 14 -12.23 23.48 -18.20
C GLU A 14 -11.03 22.89 -18.98
N SER A 15 -10.01 23.69 -19.23
CA SER A 15 -8.74 23.22 -19.84
C SER A 15 -7.98 22.27 -18.93
N ALA A 16 -7.97 22.51 -17.60
CA ALA A 16 -7.36 21.64 -16.64
C ALA A 16 -8.12 20.30 -16.47
N LEU A 17 -9.45 20.33 -16.55
CA LEU A 17 -10.25 19.11 -16.53
C LEU A 17 -10.03 18.25 -17.80
N ALA A 18 -9.97 18.86 -18.96
CA ALA A 18 -9.70 18.16 -20.22
C ALA A 18 -8.30 17.52 -20.25
N ALA A 19 -7.30 18.16 -19.60
CA ALA A 19 -5.97 17.61 -19.46
C ALA A 19 -5.90 16.39 -18.51
N VAL A 20 -6.79 16.30 -17.53
CA VAL A 20 -6.89 15.15 -16.61
C VAL A 20 -7.57 13.95 -17.30
N GLU A 21 -8.52 14.19 -18.20
CA GLU A 21 -9.18 13.12 -18.97
C GLU A 21 -8.31 12.50 -20.07
N SER A 22 -7.27 13.20 -20.52
CA SER A 22 -6.34 12.72 -21.56
C SER A 22 -5.06 12.06 -21.04
N ALA A 23 -4.85 11.98 -19.72
CA ALA A 23 -3.76 11.23 -19.15
C ALA A 23 -3.95 9.73 -19.42
N PRO A 24 -2.94 8.98 -19.92
CA PRO A 24 -3.06 7.55 -20.10
C PRO A 24 -3.38 6.94 -18.75
N ALA A 25 -4.50 6.22 -18.69
CA ALA A 25 -4.93 5.51 -17.49
C ALA A 25 -3.75 4.71 -16.94
N ALA A 26 -3.25 5.10 -15.78
CA ALA A 26 -2.40 4.21 -15.01
C ALA A 26 -3.16 2.90 -14.94
N VAL A 27 -2.54 1.80 -15.35
CA VAL A 27 -3.11 0.46 -15.26
C VAL A 27 -3.28 0.18 -13.77
N VAL A 28 -4.41 0.61 -13.25
CA VAL A 28 -4.91 0.16 -11.96
C VAL A 28 -5.37 -1.27 -12.23
N LEU A 29 -4.49 -2.22 -11.96
CA LEU A 29 -4.90 -3.61 -11.89
C LEU A 29 -6.09 -3.63 -10.92
N PRO A 30 -7.25 -4.22 -11.30
CA PRO A 30 -8.36 -4.33 -10.39
C PRO A 30 -7.85 -5.08 -9.16
N VAL A 31 -7.83 -4.38 -8.01
CA VAL A 31 -7.67 -5.01 -6.71
C VAL A 31 -8.93 -5.86 -6.56
N ARG A 32 -8.89 -7.10 -7.04
CA ARG A 32 -9.85 -8.11 -6.61
C ARG A 32 -9.70 -8.19 -5.10
N PRO A 33 -10.81 -8.21 -4.34
CA PRO A 33 -10.73 -8.47 -2.91
C PRO A 33 -9.87 -9.73 -2.77
N ALA A 34 -8.71 -9.58 -2.14
CA ALA A 34 -7.84 -10.69 -1.84
C ALA A 34 -8.74 -11.72 -1.16
N ALA A 35 -8.72 -12.95 -1.66
CA ALA A 35 -9.40 -14.04 -1.00
C ALA A 35 -8.96 -13.96 0.45
N VAL A 36 -9.92 -13.67 1.33
CA VAL A 36 -9.68 -13.47 2.75
C VAL A 36 -8.89 -14.67 3.21
N CYS A 37 -7.58 -14.54 3.31
CA CYS A 37 -6.77 -15.52 3.99
C CYS A 37 -7.24 -15.46 5.43
N PHE A 38 -8.15 -16.38 5.75
CA PHE A 38 -8.56 -16.64 7.12
C PHE A 38 -7.27 -16.90 7.90
N TRP A 39 -6.80 -15.85 8.56
CA TRP A 39 -5.71 -16.00 9.51
C TRP A 39 -6.22 -16.91 10.58
N PRO A 40 -5.70 -18.14 10.73
CA PRO A 40 -6.11 -18.98 11.85
C PRO A 40 -5.70 -18.21 13.09
N THR A 41 -6.68 -17.68 13.80
CA THR A 41 -6.48 -17.00 15.08
C THR A 41 -5.76 -17.96 16.03
N PRO A 42 -4.45 -17.81 16.27
CA PRO A 42 -3.84 -18.51 17.39
C PRO A 42 -4.45 -17.89 18.65
N ALA A 43 -4.94 -18.73 19.54
CA ALA A 43 -5.55 -18.35 20.83
C ALA A 43 -4.58 -17.56 21.77
N HIS A 44 -3.46 -17.04 21.28
CA HIS A 44 -2.39 -16.43 22.06
C HIS A 44 -1.95 -15.08 21.51
N ARG A 45 -2.88 -14.26 20.95
CA ARG A 45 -2.52 -12.95 20.37
C ARG A 45 -2.01 -11.93 21.39
N PHE A 46 -2.40 -12.03 22.66
CA PHE A 46 -1.91 -11.15 23.70
C PHE A 46 -1.22 -11.98 24.77
N ASN A 47 0.05 -11.70 25.05
CA ASN A 47 0.77 -12.24 26.21
C ASN A 47 -0.09 -12.07 27.46
N ALA A 48 -0.06 -13.07 28.36
CA ALA A 48 -0.87 -13.22 29.55
C ALA A 48 -1.35 -11.88 30.11
N PHE A 49 -2.67 -11.67 30.13
CA PHE A 49 -3.28 -10.46 30.68
C PHE A 49 -2.72 -10.21 32.09
N VAL A 50 -1.81 -9.26 32.21
CA VAL A 50 -1.53 -8.67 33.51
C VAL A 50 -2.82 -7.99 33.92
N ASN A 51 -3.36 -8.38 35.07
CA ASN A 51 -4.59 -7.80 35.61
C ASN A 51 -4.26 -6.37 36.08
N ILE A 52 -4.26 -5.43 35.12
CA ILE A 52 -3.99 -4.02 35.36
C ILE A 52 -5.32 -3.39 35.70
N ASP A 53 -5.39 -2.64 36.79
CA ASP A 53 -6.55 -1.77 37.05
C ASP A 53 -6.71 -0.78 35.87
N PRO A 54 -7.80 -0.81 35.10
CA PRO A 54 -7.98 0.07 33.95
C PRO A 54 -8.30 1.51 34.34
N ALA A 55 -8.67 1.80 35.58
CA ALA A 55 -9.14 3.12 35.99
C ALA A 55 -8.08 4.22 35.81
N PRO A 56 -6.79 4.04 36.16
CA PRO A 56 -5.76 5.03 35.87
C PRO A 56 -5.58 5.30 34.39
N LEU A 57 -5.67 4.26 33.53
CA LEU A 57 -5.52 4.37 32.09
C LEU A 57 -6.67 5.18 31.45
N LEU A 58 -7.91 4.87 31.84
CA LEU A 58 -9.10 5.61 31.41
C LEU A 58 -9.05 7.08 31.89
N HIS A 59 -8.57 7.31 33.11
CA HIS A 59 -8.40 8.67 33.64
C HIS A 59 -7.37 9.45 32.84
N ALA A 60 -6.19 8.87 32.55
CA ALA A 60 -5.15 9.50 31.74
C ALA A 60 -5.66 9.78 30.33
N ALA A 61 -6.36 8.84 29.70
CA ALA A 61 -6.96 9.03 28.38
C ALA A 61 -7.95 10.22 28.35
N ARG A 62 -8.81 10.32 29.37
CA ARG A 62 -9.76 11.43 29.50
C ARG A 62 -9.05 12.77 29.72
N LEU A 63 -8.04 12.84 30.56
CA LEU A 63 -7.27 14.05 30.78
C LEU A 63 -6.54 14.53 29.51
N ALA A 64 -5.94 13.61 28.78
CA ALA A 64 -5.19 13.92 27.57
C ALA A 64 -6.05 14.37 26.39
N THR A 65 -7.28 13.87 26.27
CA THR A 65 -8.10 14.02 25.05
C THR A 65 -9.54 14.49 25.28
N GLY A 66 -10.01 14.56 26.52
CA GLY A 66 -11.41 14.90 26.82
C GLY A 66 -11.83 16.32 26.43
N HIS A 67 -10.88 17.21 26.14
CA HIS A 67 -11.12 18.52 25.59
C HIS A 67 -11.44 18.55 24.10
N GLN A 68 -11.22 17.42 23.40
CA GLN A 68 -11.46 17.32 21.96
C GLN A 68 -12.97 17.14 21.69
N HIS A 69 -13.40 17.64 20.54
CA HIS A 69 -14.79 17.51 20.12
C HIS A 69 -15.04 16.12 19.50
N HIS A 70 -16.05 15.43 20.03
CA HIS A 70 -16.48 14.11 19.56
C HIS A 70 -17.96 14.16 19.17
N PRO A 71 -18.31 14.58 17.92
CA PRO A 71 -19.68 14.79 17.53
C PRO A 71 -20.50 13.50 17.50
N ALA A 72 -21.82 13.64 17.70
CA ALA A 72 -22.80 12.58 17.52
C ALA A 72 -22.88 12.15 16.04
N GLY A 73 -23.36 10.95 15.76
CA GLY A 73 -23.52 10.42 14.40
C GLY A 73 -22.22 10.24 13.64
N THR A 74 -21.10 10.01 14.36
CA THR A 74 -19.75 9.91 13.80
C THR A 74 -19.26 8.45 13.85
N LEU A 75 -18.66 7.99 12.73
CA LEU A 75 -17.91 6.76 12.64
C LEU A 75 -16.42 7.03 12.98
N TYR A 76 -15.90 6.37 14.00
CA TYR A 76 -14.48 6.41 14.36
C TYR A 76 -13.78 5.15 13.89
N VAL A 77 -12.79 5.28 12.99
CA VAL A 77 -11.95 4.17 12.54
C VAL A 77 -10.74 4.10 13.45
N VAL A 78 -10.68 3.08 14.32
CA VAL A 78 -9.75 3.03 15.44
C VAL A 78 -8.71 1.93 15.21
N ALA A 79 -7.45 2.33 15.10
CA ALA A 79 -6.34 1.37 15.05
C ALA A 79 -6.15 0.68 16.41
N THR A 80 -5.95 -0.64 16.38
CA THR A 80 -5.77 -1.50 17.55
C THR A 80 -4.36 -2.08 17.63
N PRO A 81 -3.91 -2.56 18.80
CA PRO A 81 -2.60 -3.17 18.96
C PRO A 81 -2.35 -4.35 18.01
N ILE A 82 -1.13 -4.47 17.51
CA ILE A 82 -0.71 -5.56 16.61
C ILE A 82 -0.01 -6.73 17.33
N GLY A 83 0.14 -6.64 18.65
CA GLY A 83 0.78 -7.68 19.45
C GLY A 83 1.12 -7.22 20.86
N ASN A 84 1.18 -5.91 21.10
CA ASN A 84 1.46 -5.32 22.40
C ASN A 84 0.32 -4.36 22.79
N LEU A 85 -0.38 -4.67 23.86
CA LEU A 85 -1.52 -3.86 24.33
C LEU A 85 -1.13 -2.43 24.71
N ALA A 86 0.14 -2.18 25.06
CA ALA A 86 0.63 -0.85 25.38
C ALA A 86 0.72 0.09 24.17
N ASP A 87 0.62 -0.44 22.94
CA ASP A 87 0.66 0.37 21.72
C ASP A 87 -0.67 1.08 21.44
N ILE A 88 -1.74 0.78 22.20
CA ILE A 88 -3.00 1.51 22.04
C ILE A 88 -2.84 2.97 22.47
N THR A 89 -3.34 3.88 21.65
CA THR A 89 -3.21 5.31 21.97
C THR A 89 -4.23 5.77 23.02
N LEU A 90 -3.86 6.77 23.82
CA LEU A 90 -4.79 7.39 24.79
C LEU A 90 -6.07 7.92 24.11
N ARG A 91 -5.94 8.43 22.87
CA ARG A 91 -7.07 8.89 22.08
C ARG A 91 -8.00 7.76 21.68
N ALA A 92 -7.46 6.61 21.28
CA ALA A 92 -8.25 5.42 21.01
C ALA A 92 -9.02 4.94 22.24
N ILE A 93 -8.34 4.85 23.40
CA ILE A 93 -8.96 4.48 24.67
C ILE A 93 -10.11 5.42 25.03
N HIS A 94 -9.89 6.72 24.92
CA HIS A 94 -10.91 7.71 25.22
C HIS A 94 -12.11 7.57 24.28
N VAL A 95 -11.90 7.46 22.97
CA VAL A 95 -12.99 7.31 22.00
C VAL A 95 -13.75 5.99 22.23
N LEU A 96 -13.06 4.87 22.47
CA LEU A 96 -13.71 3.62 22.83
C LEU A 96 -14.54 3.71 24.10
N SER A 97 -14.16 4.56 25.06
CA SER A 97 -14.97 4.83 26.25
C SER A 97 -16.23 5.65 25.96
N LEU A 98 -16.21 6.49 24.93
CA LEU A 98 -17.30 7.42 24.58
C LEU A 98 -18.34 6.82 23.61
N VAL A 99 -17.91 5.94 22.71
CA VAL A 99 -18.81 5.40 21.67
C VAL A 99 -19.94 4.58 22.23
N ASP A 100 -21.07 4.58 21.54
CA ASP A 100 -22.29 3.89 21.92
C ASP A 100 -22.26 2.41 21.49
N ALA A 101 -21.52 2.08 20.42
CA ALA A 101 -21.32 0.71 19.93
C ALA A 101 -19.95 0.57 19.25
N VAL A 102 -19.48 -0.68 19.13
CA VAL A 102 -18.25 -1.02 18.41
C VAL A 102 -18.58 -2.03 17.32
N ALA A 103 -18.32 -1.67 16.06
CA ALA A 103 -18.27 -2.59 14.95
C ALA A 103 -16.86 -3.20 14.89
N CYS A 104 -16.75 -4.50 14.66
CA CYS A 104 -15.47 -5.22 14.72
C CYS A 104 -15.48 -6.46 13.83
N GLU A 105 -14.33 -6.92 13.42
CA GLU A 105 -14.17 -8.11 12.58
C GLU A 105 -14.54 -9.38 13.36
N ASP A 106 -13.87 -9.64 14.50
CA ASP A 106 -14.19 -10.73 15.43
C ASP A 106 -14.61 -10.15 16.79
N THR A 107 -15.88 -10.39 17.17
CA THR A 107 -16.43 -9.91 18.44
C THR A 107 -15.73 -10.46 19.66
N ARG A 108 -15.08 -11.61 19.56
CA ARG A 108 -14.33 -12.24 20.66
C ARG A 108 -13.03 -11.49 20.91
N VAL A 109 -12.31 -11.10 19.83
CA VAL A 109 -11.08 -10.32 19.91
C VAL A 109 -11.39 -8.92 20.43
N ALA A 110 -12.42 -8.29 19.89
CA ALA A 110 -12.89 -6.98 20.35
C ALA A 110 -13.29 -7.00 21.83
N ALA A 111 -14.02 -8.01 22.28
CA ALA A 111 -14.42 -8.17 23.68
C ALA A 111 -13.20 -8.29 24.61
N GLN A 112 -12.16 -9.03 24.21
CA GLN A 112 -10.92 -9.15 24.98
C GLN A 112 -10.22 -7.81 25.13
N LEU A 113 -10.07 -7.04 24.04
CA LEU A 113 -9.48 -5.71 24.08
C LEU A 113 -10.28 -4.77 24.99
N LEU A 114 -11.60 -4.71 24.83
CA LEU A 114 -12.46 -3.85 25.64
C LEU A 114 -12.41 -4.24 27.11
N THR A 115 -12.44 -5.54 27.42
CA THR A 115 -12.31 -6.04 28.81
C THR A 115 -10.99 -5.62 29.42
N HIS A 116 -9.87 -5.72 28.68
CA HIS A 116 -8.56 -5.24 29.15
C HIS A 116 -8.57 -3.73 29.49
N LEU A 117 -9.33 -2.94 28.73
CA LEU A 117 -9.51 -1.51 28.96
C LEU A 117 -10.58 -1.20 30.02
N GLY A 118 -11.21 -2.20 30.63
CA GLY A 118 -12.31 -2.02 31.58
C GLY A 118 -13.59 -1.47 30.94
N LEU A 119 -13.80 -1.70 29.64
CA LEU A 119 -14.92 -1.19 28.87
C LEU A 119 -15.88 -2.32 28.51
N HIS A 120 -17.18 -2.01 28.55
CA HIS A 120 -18.26 -2.89 28.10
C HIS A 120 -19.11 -2.14 27.08
N LYS A 121 -19.08 -2.58 25.81
CA LYS A 121 -19.78 -1.95 24.68
C LYS A 121 -20.58 -2.96 23.89
N PRO A 122 -21.74 -2.60 23.34
CA PRO A 122 -22.43 -3.42 22.34
C PRO A 122 -21.51 -3.66 21.15
N LEU A 123 -21.33 -4.93 20.77
CA LEU A 123 -20.50 -5.33 19.64
C LEU A 123 -21.36 -5.67 18.42
N ARG A 124 -20.87 -5.30 17.22
CA ARG A 124 -21.49 -5.60 15.93
C ARG A 124 -20.43 -6.27 15.05
N ALA A 125 -20.66 -7.51 14.64
CA ALA A 125 -19.76 -8.21 13.75
C ALA A 125 -19.82 -7.61 12.34
N LEU A 126 -18.65 -7.23 11.80
CA LEU A 126 -18.46 -6.75 10.44
C LEU A 126 -17.23 -7.43 9.86
N HIS A 127 -17.43 -8.43 9.04
CA HIS A 127 -16.38 -9.20 8.38
C HIS A 127 -16.63 -9.25 6.86
N ALA A 128 -15.66 -9.68 6.09
CA ALA A 128 -15.71 -9.67 4.63
C ALA A 128 -16.95 -10.31 3.99
N HIS A 129 -17.59 -11.27 4.69
CA HIS A 129 -18.77 -11.98 4.16
C HIS A 129 -20.10 -11.26 4.43
N ASN A 130 -20.17 -10.33 5.39
CA ASN A 130 -21.39 -9.60 5.74
C ASN A 130 -21.23 -8.09 5.70
N GLU A 131 -20.16 -7.56 5.07
CA GLU A 131 -19.76 -6.16 5.17
C GLU A 131 -20.87 -5.20 4.75
N HIS A 132 -21.62 -5.50 3.69
CA HIS A 132 -22.73 -4.66 3.22
C HIS A 132 -23.89 -4.62 4.21
N GLU A 133 -24.38 -5.78 4.67
CA GLU A 133 -25.48 -5.87 5.63
C GLU A 133 -25.11 -5.25 6.98
N ALA A 134 -23.90 -5.53 7.45
CA ALA A 134 -23.40 -4.95 8.70
C ALA A 134 -23.24 -3.43 8.61
N ALA A 135 -22.82 -2.89 7.43
CA ALA A 135 -22.73 -1.47 7.20
C ALA A 135 -24.09 -0.78 7.32
N GLU A 136 -25.17 -1.35 6.79
CA GLU A 136 -26.53 -0.81 6.96
C GLU A 136 -26.94 -0.70 8.43
N GLY A 137 -26.63 -1.73 9.22
CA GLY A 137 -26.86 -1.73 10.67
C GLY A 137 -26.10 -0.63 11.40
N VAL A 138 -24.84 -0.35 10.99
CA VAL A 138 -24.04 0.75 11.55
C VAL A 138 -24.59 2.11 11.11
N LEU A 139 -24.97 2.26 9.83
CA LEU A 139 -25.59 3.50 9.33
C LEU A 139 -26.86 3.88 10.10
N ALA A 140 -27.70 2.90 10.44
CA ALA A 140 -28.91 3.12 11.24
C ALA A 140 -28.57 3.66 12.63
N LEU A 141 -27.47 3.23 13.26
CA LEU A 141 -27.01 3.77 14.55
C LEU A 141 -26.49 5.21 14.40
N LEU A 142 -25.69 5.48 13.36
CA LEU A 142 -25.17 6.81 13.06
C LEU A 142 -26.31 7.81 12.80
N ALA A 143 -27.34 7.41 12.07
CA ALA A 143 -28.53 8.23 11.77
C ALA A 143 -29.33 8.58 13.04
N GLN A 144 -29.28 7.71 14.08
CA GLN A 144 -29.84 7.99 15.39
C GLN A 144 -28.96 8.92 16.26
N GLY A 145 -27.86 9.43 15.72
CA GLY A 145 -26.91 10.26 16.43
C GLY A 145 -25.93 9.49 17.31
N GLN A 146 -25.90 8.17 17.23
CA GLN A 146 -24.93 7.36 18.00
C GLN A 146 -23.52 7.52 17.43
N ARG A 147 -22.52 7.42 18.29
CA ARG A 147 -21.10 7.31 17.95
C ARG A 147 -20.76 5.84 17.80
N VAL A 148 -20.17 5.45 16.69
CA VAL A 148 -19.74 4.07 16.47
C VAL A 148 -18.25 4.02 16.21
N ALA A 149 -17.52 3.16 16.94
CA ALA A 149 -16.15 2.83 16.58
C ALA A 149 -16.14 1.61 15.66
N TYR A 150 -15.26 1.63 14.66
CA TYR A 150 -14.90 0.45 13.89
C TYR A 150 -13.45 0.07 14.19
N ILE A 151 -13.23 -1.20 14.56
CA ILE A 151 -11.93 -1.78 14.87
C ILE A 151 -11.73 -3.07 14.06
N SER A 152 -10.51 -3.31 13.59
CA SER A 152 -10.07 -4.63 13.10
C SER A 152 -9.49 -5.45 14.25
N ASP A 153 -9.22 -6.71 14.00
CA ASP A 153 -8.63 -7.61 15.00
C ASP A 153 -7.23 -7.14 15.43
N ALA A 154 -6.47 -6.54 14.52
CA ALA A 154 -5.15 -5.97 14.80
C ALA A 154 -4.77 -4.89 13.78
N GLY A 155 -4.20 -3.79 14.24
CA GLY A 155 -3.68 -2.73 13.38
C GLY A 155 -4.73 -1.73 12.92
N THR A 156 -4.50 -1.14 11.75
CA THR A 156 -5.34 -0.08 11.18
C THR A 156 -6.44 -0.70 10.33
N PRO A 157 -7.72 -0.48 10.66
CA PRO A 157 -8.85 -1.03 9.91
C PRO A 157 -8.86 -0.56 8.45
N ALA A 158 -9.46 -1.37 7.57
CA ALA A 158 -9.54 -1.15 6.12
C ALA A 158 -8.18 -1.18 5.39
N VAL A 159 -7.10 -1.61 6.04
CA VAL A 159 -5.77 -1.83 5.45
C VAL A 159 -5.48 -3.32 5.46
N SER A 160 -5.76 -4.02 4.37
CA SER A 160 -5.82 -5.50 4.25
C SER A 160 -6.89 -6.17 5.11
N ASP A 161 -7.76 -5.40 5.74
CA ASP A 161 -8.87 -5.82 6.58
C ASP A 161 -10.19 -5.30 6.00
N PRO A 162 -11.35 -5.84 6.41
CA PRO A 162 -12.65 -5.27 6.06
C PRO A 162 -12.79 -3.83 6.56
N GLY A 163 -13.81 -3.12 6.10
CA GLY A 163 -14.17 -1.78 6.60
C GLY A 163 -14.20 -0.69 5.52
N ALA A 164 -13.60 -0.92 4.36
CA ALA A 164 -13.63 0.05 3.27
C ALA A 164 -15.07 0.34 2.79
N VAL A 165 -15.91 -0.68 2.72
CA VAL A 165 -17.34 -0.57 2.35
C VAL A 165 -18.10 0.24 3.39
N LEU A 166 -17.89 -0.05 4.70
CA LEU A 166 -18.51 0.72 5.77
C LEU A 166 -18.12 2.19 5.71
N VAL A 167 -16.82 2.50 5.55
CA VAL A 167 -16.31 3.88 5.45
C VAL A 167 -16.94 4.60 4.25
N ALA A 168 -16.99 3.95 3.08
CA ALA A 168 -17.58 4.52 1.88
C ALA A 168 -19.09 4.79 2.08
N ALA A 169 -19.81 3.84 2.64
CA ALA A 169 -21.25 3.95 2.91
C ALA A 169 -21.57 5.07 3.92
N ALA A 170 -20.78 5.17 5.00
CA ALA A 170 -20.95 6.24 6.00
C ALA A 170 -20.73 7.63 5.38
N ARG A 171 -19.69 7.80 4.55
CA ARG A 171 -19.45 9.04 3.81
C ARG A 171 -20.55 9.37 2.82
N ALA A 172 -21.01 8.38 2.06
CA ALA A 172 -22.10 8.56 1.10
C ALA A 172 -23.42 8.97 1.78
N ALA A 173 -23.67 8.49 3.00
CA ALA A 173 -24.82 8.87 3.82
C ALA A 173 -24.63 10.23 4.55
N GLY A 174 -23.51 10.94 4.34
CA GLY A 174 -23.25 12.25 4.95
C GLY A 174 -22.74 12.21 6.39
N HIS A 175 -22.39 11.04 6.91
CA HIS A 175 -21.83 10.92 8.26
C HIS A 175 -20.34 11.28 8.29
N ALA A 176 -19.91 11.90 9.40
CA ALA A 176 -18.49 12.15 9.65
C ALA A 176 -17.76 10.83 9.88
N VAL A 177 -16.58 10.68 9.25
CA VAL A 177 -15.67 9.56 9.47
C VAL A 177 -14.35 10.12 9.99
N VAL A 178 -13.96 9.71 11.19
CA VAL A 178 -12.76 10.19 11.88
C VAL A 178 -11.77 9.05 12.07
N PRO A 179 -10.62 9.06 11.39
CA PRO A 179 -9.56 8.09 11.62
C PRO A 179 -8.80 8.43 12.90
N LEU A 180 -8.52 7.43 13.72
CA LEU A 180 -7.63 7.54 14.86
C LEU A 180 -6.30 6.87 14.51
N PRO A 181 -5.21 7.64 14.31
CA PRO A 181 -3.89 7.08 14.08
C PRO A 181 -3.47 6.15 15.22
N GLY A 182 -2.78 5.06 14.87
CA GLY A 182 -2.32 4.08 15.85
C GLY A 182 -1.47 2.99 15.20
N PRO A 183 -1.37 1.81 15.81
CA PRO A 183 -0.52 0.74 15.35
C PRO A 183 -0.81 0.30 13.91
N SER A 184 0.28 0.07 13.16
CA SER A 184 0.25 -0.48 11.81
C SER A 184 1.52 -1.29 11.59
N SER A 185 1.39 -2.59 11.33
CA SER A 185 2.54 -3.46 11.08
C SER A 185 3.30 -3.06 9.82
N ALA A 186 2.60 -2.57 8.79
CA ALA A 186 3.23 -2.09 7.56
C ALA A 186 4.14 -0.88 7.82
N LEU A 187 3.65 0.14 8.54
CA LEU A 187 4.44 1.33 8.85
C LEU A 187 5.54 1.05 9.88
N ALA A 188 5.29 0.18 10.87
CA ALA A 188 6.31 -0.24 11.82
C ALA A 188 7.46 -0.97 11.09
N ALA A 189 7.15 -1.90 10.18
CA ALA A 189 8.14 -2.58 9.37
C ALA A 189 8.94 -1.61 8.49
N LEU A 190 8.26 -0.69 7.79
CA LEU A 190 8.91 0.30 6.95
C LEU A 190 9.90 1.17 7.74
N SER A 191 9.50 1.62 8.94
CA SER A 191 10.35 2.45 9.80
C SER A 191 11.59 1.72 10.32
N ALA A 192 11.51 0.39 10.47
CA ALA A 192 12.60 -0.44 10.97
C ALA A 192 13.48 -1.04 9.86
N ALA A 193 13.04 -1.00 8.59
CA ALA A 193 13.73 -1.64 7.48
C ALA A 193 15.07 -0.99 7.11
N GLY A 194 15.27 0.29 7.40
CA GLY A 194 16.50 1.01 7.07
C GLY A 194 16.75 1.14 5.55
N ASP A 195 15.71 1.20 4.73
CA ASP A 195 15.82 1.36 3.28
C ASP A 195 16.22 2.80 2.93
N THR A 196 17.51 3.02 2.69
CA THR A 196 18.08 4.34 2.37
C THR A 196 17.84 4.77 0.92
N GLN A 197 17.36 3.89 0.06
CA GLN A 197 17.04 4.19 -1.35
C GLN A 197 15.56 4.54 -1.54
N ALA A 198 14.74 4.41 -0.50
CA ALA A 198 13.31 4.63 -0.56
C ALA A 198 12.96 6.11 -0.76
N SER A 199 12.41 6.46 -1.92
CA SER A 199 11.74 7.74 -2.17
C SER A 199 10.21 7.62 -2.10
N ALA A 200 9.71 6.40 -2.27
CA ALA A 200 8.29 6.04 -2.20
C ALA A 200 8.16 4.56 -1.84
N PHE A 201 7.01 4.18 -1.30
CA PHE A 201 6.71 2.78 -1.03
C PHE A 201 5.34 2.39 -1.60
N CYS A 202 5.16 1.09 -1.81
CA CYS A 202 3.90 0.48 -2.19
C CYS A 202 3.53 -0.58 -1.14
N PHE A 203 2.33 -0.47 -0.59
CA PHE A 203 1.76 -1.52 0.24
C PHE A 203 0.98 -2.48 -0.64
N VAL A 204 1.45 -3.70 -0.76
CA VAL A 204 0.87 -4.77 -1.59
C VAL A 204 -0.05 -5.67 -0.77
N GLY A 205 0.22 -5.85 0.52
CA GLY A 205 -0.49 -6.81 1.36
C GLY A 205 -0.10 -8.25 1.03
N PHE A 206 -1.06 -9.18 1.06
CA PHE A 206 -0.81 -10.59 0.76
C PHE A 206 -0.78 -10.86 -0.74
N LEU A 207 0.22 -11.59 -1.18
CA LEU A 207 0.22 -12.17 -2.53
C LEU A 207 -0.85 -13.28 -2.65
N PRO A 208 -1.38 -13.55 -3.86
CA PRO A 208 -2.26 -14.68 -4.11
C PRO A 208 -1.71 -15.97 -3.51
N ALA A 209 -2.61 -16.88 -3.08
CA ALA A 209 -2.21 -18.03 -2.30
C ALA A 209 -1.27 -18.97 -3.06
N LYS A 210 -1.49 -19.20 -4.36
CA LYS A 210 -0.71 -20.15 -5.16
C LYS A 210 -0.93 -19.96 -6.67
N GLY A 211 -0.18 -20.71 -7.48
CA GLY A 211 -0.39 -20.85 -8.91
C GLY A 211 0.16 -19.71 -9.75
N GLY A 212 -0.37 -19.57 -10.97
CA GLY A 212 0.08 -18.56 -11.94
C GLY A 212 -0.15 -17.13 -11.47
N GLU A 213 -1.26 -16.87 -10.74
CA GLU A 213 -1.58 -15.54 -10.21
C GLU A 213 -0.53 -15.07 -9.19
N ARG A 214 -0.05 -15.97 -8.30
CA ARG A 214 1.02 -15.66 -7.36
C ARG A 214 2.32 -15.29 -8.07
N ARG A 215 2.72 -16.06 -9.10
CA ARG A 215 3.93 -15.77 -9.88
C ARG A 215 3.82 -14.45 -10.63
N ALA A 216 2.68 -14.19 -11.28
CA ALA A 216 2.44 -12.93 -11.98
C ALA A 216 2.48 -11.72 -11.03
N ALA A 217 1.85 -11.84 -9.86
CA ALA A 217 1.87 -10.80 -8.84
C ALA A 217 3.30 -10.55 -8.31
N LEU A 218 4.06 -11.61 -8.02
CA LEU A 218 5.46 -11.49 -7.59
C LEU A 218 6.32 -10.83 -8.67
N THR A 219 6.15 -11.21 -9.94
CA THR A 219 6.86 -10.57 -11.07
C THR A 219 6.56 -9.08 -11.14
N SER A 220 5.29 -8.69 -10.99
CA SER A 220 4.88 -7.28 -10.96
C SER A 220 5.50 -6.51 -9.78
N VAL A 221 5.51 -7.11 -8.59
CA VAL A 221 6.13 -6.53 -7.39
C VAL A 221 7.65 -6.35 -7.58
N LEU A 222 8.33 -7.32 -8.18
CA LEU A 222 9.77 -7.26 -8.42
C LEU A 222 10.17 -6.24 -9.50
N ALA A 223 9.28 -6.00 -10.46
CA ALA A 223 9.47 -4.98 -11.49
C ALA A 223 9.34 -3.56 -10.96
N ASP A 224 8.63 -3.36 -9.85
CA ASP A 224 8.48 -2.06 -9.22
C ASP A 224 9.77 -1.68 -8.47
N ARG A 225 10.32 -0.52 -8.79
CA ARG A 225 11.57 -0.04 -8.20
C ARG A 225 11.41 0.55 -6.80
N ARG A 226 10.18 0.88 -6.39
CA ARG A 226 9.88 1.42 -5.05
C ARG A 226 10.04 0.34 -3.98
N THR A 227 10.12 0.75 -2.73
CA THR A 227 9.99 -0.16 -1.59
C THR A 227 8.64 -0.85 -1.62
N GLN A 228 8.62 -2.18 -1.51
CA GLN A 228 7.40 -2.98 -1.52
C GLN A 228 7.18 -3.59 -0.14
N LEU A 229 5.97 -3.46 0.41
CA LEU A 229 5.57 -4.04 1.69
C LEU A 229 4.57 -5.17 1.44
N LEU A 230 4.95 -6.37 1.84
CA LEU A 230 4.15 -7.58 1.71
C LEU A 230 3.80 -8.10 3.10
N PHE A 231 2.62 -8.66 3.25
CA PHE A 231 2.30 -9.56 4.34
C PHE A 231 2.49 -11.01 3.92
N GLU A 232 3.02 -11.85 4.80
CA GLU A 232 3.13 -13.26 4.49
C GLU A 232 2.84 -14.14 5.71
N ALA A 233 2.17 -15.26 5.44
CA ALA A 233 1.84 -16.23 6.46
C ALA A 233 3.03 -17.14 6.78
N PRO A 234 3.16 -17.65 8.04
CA PRO A 234 4.29 -18.47 8.45
C PRO A 234 4.49 -19.73 7.60
N HIS A 235 3.40 -20.36 7.17
CA HIS A 235 3.45 -21.57 6.33
C HIS A 235 3.80 -21.30 4.86
N ARG A 236 3.98 -20.03 4.47
CA ARG A 236 4.28 -19.59 3.09
C ARG A 236 5.59 -18.82 2.97
N ILE A 237 6.20 -18.43 4.10
CA ILE A 237 7.38 -17.57 4.11
C ILE A 237 8.59 -18.25 3.44
N ALA A 238 8.78 -19.54 3.64
CA ALA A 238 9.88 -20.28 3.02
C ALA A 238 9.73 -20.34 1.48
N GLU A 239 8.51 -20.58 0.97
CA GLU A 239 8.22 -20.54 -0.46
C GLU A 239 8.47 -19.16 -1.06
N LEU A 240 8.06 -18.09 -0.37
CA LEU A 240 8.31 -16.72 -0.80
C LEU A 240 9.82 -16.42 -0.84
N ALA A 241 10.56 -16.83 0.19
CA ALA A 241 12.02 -16.62 0.26
C ALA A 241 12.75 -17.30 -0.89
N LEU A 242 12.38 -18.54 -1.24
CA LEU A 242 12.94 -19.26 -2.40
C LEU A 242 12.64 -18.53 -3.71
N ALA A 243 11.38 -18.09 -3.90
CA ALA A 243 11.01 -17.37 -5.12
C ALA A 243 11.73 -16.02 -5.25
N LEU A 244 11.94 -15.30 -4.15
CA LEU A 244 12.72 -14.05 -4.13
C LEU A 244 14.20 -14.30 -4.41
N ALA A 245 14.78 -15.36 -3.84
CA ALA A 245 16.18 -15.74 -4.05
C ALA A 245 16.45 -16.12 -5.54
N GLU A 246 15.50 -16.75 -6.18
CA GLU A 246 15.59 -17.11 -7.61
C GLU A 246 15.44 -15.89 -8.52
N ALA A 247 14.41 -15.07 -8.28
CA ALA A 247 14.02 -14.01 -9.21
C ALA A 247 14.80 -12.70 -9.00
N ALA A 248 15.28 -12.41 -7.78
CA ALA A 248 15.97 -11.14 -7.46
C ALA A 248 17.04 -11.35 -6.37
N PRO A 249 18.07 -12.20 -6.60
CA PRO A 249 19.00 -12.66 -5.56
C PRO A 249 19.73 -11.53 -4.82
N LEU A 250 20.01 -10.42 -5.48
CA LEU A 250 20.76 -9.29 -4.92
C LEU A 250 19.89 -8.25 -4.23
N ARG A 251 18.53 -8.30 -4.40
CA ARG A 251 17.65 -7.32 -3.78
C ARG A 251 17.68 -7.46 -2.27
N GLN A 252 17.87 -6.35 -1.56
CA GLN A 252 17.80 -6.34 -0.10
C GLN A 252 16.36 -6.56 0.35
N VAL A 253 16.20 -7.42 1.33
CA VAL A 253 14.90 -7.78 1.91
C VAL A 253 15.00 -7.73 3.42
N THR A 254 14.13 -6.95 4.05
CA THR A 254 13.96 -6.98 5.50
C THR A 254 12.78 -7.86 5.86
N LEU A 255 13.02 -8.88 6.68
CA LEU A 255 11.98 -9.68 7.31
C LEU A 255 11.71 -9.11 8.71
N CYS A 256 10.50 -8.59 8.90
CA CYS A 256 10.00 -8.17 10.20
C CYS A 256 9.06 -9.26 10.72
N ARG A 257 9.47 -9.96 11.76
CA ARG A 257 8.75 -11.08 12.35
C ARG A 257 8.27 -10.73 13.75
N GLU A 258 7.00 -11.05 14.06
CA GLU A 258 6.42 -10.89 15.39
C GLU A 258 6.58 -9.46 15.95
N LEU A 259 6.38 -8.44 15.11
CA LEU A 259 6.50 -7.03 15.49
C LEU A 259 5.69 -6.72 16.75
N THR A 260 6.27 -5.96 17.67
CA THR A 260 5.75 -5.56 18.98
C THR A 260 5.58 -6.69 20.02
N LYS A 261 5.82 -7.95 19.64
CA LYS A 261 5.68 -9.11 20.51
C LYS A 261 7.03 -9.49 21.17
N GLN A 262 6.96 -10.41 22.13
CA GLN A 262 8.14 -10.86 22.91
C GLN A 262 9.29 -11.39 22.05
N PHE A 263 9.00 -11.99 20.91
CA PHE A 263 9.97 -12.57 19.99
C PHE A 263 10.11 -11.78 18.70
N GLU A 264 9.96 -10.46 18.81
CA GLU A 264 10.20 -9.54 17.70
C GLU A 264 11.59 -9.75 17.12
N ASN A 265 11.65 -9.82 15.79
CA ASN A 265 12.90 -9.93 15.08
C ASN A 265 12.82 -9.17 13.76
N VAL A 266 13.81 -8.32 13.51
CA VAL A 266 13.95 -7.56 12.27
C VAL A 266 15.35 -7.80 11.72
N VAL A 267 15.41 -8.42 10.54
CA VAL A 267 16.69 -8.75 9.88
C VAL A 267 16.64 -8.36 8.42
N THR A 268 17.77 -7.90 7.91
CA THR A 268 17.93 -7.52 6.50
C THR A 268 19.01 -8.38 5.85
N HIS A 269 18.64 -9.03 4.73
CA HIS A 269 19.53 -9.88 3.95
C HIS A 269 19.30 -9.66 2.46
N PRO A 270 20.30 -9.92 1.61
CA PRO A 270 20.05 -10.17 0.20
C PRO A 270 19.07 -11.34 0.03
N ALA A 271 18.17 -11.27 -0.92
CA ALA A 271 17.14 -12.30 -1.14
C ALA A 271 17.74 -13.71 -1.27
N ALA A 272 18.92 -13.84 -1.90
CA ALA A 272 19.66 -15.11 -2.00
C ALA A 272 19.99 -15.77 -0.65
N ALA A 273 20.12 -14.99 0.43
CA ALA A 273 20.48 -15.51 1.74
C ALA A 273 19.26 -15.91 2.59
N LEU A 274 18.05 -15.49 2.22
CA LEU A 274 16.82 -15.71 3.01
C LEU A 274 16.52 -17.20 3.26
N PRO A 275 16.60 -18.12 2.26
CA PRO A 275 16.32 -19.53 2.49
C PRO A 275 17.25 -20.16 3.54
N ALA A 276 18.54 -19.84 3.49
CA ALA A 276 19.51 -20.33 4.48
C ALA A 276 19.24 -19.76 5.88
N TRP A 277 18.90 -18.47 5.97
CA TRP A 277 18.55 -17.85 7.25
C TRP A 277 17.28 -18.46 7.87
N LEU A 278 16.24 -18.70 7.08
CA LEU A 278 15.02 -19.35 7.56
C LEU A 278 15.30 -20.78 8.06
N ALA A 279 16.11 -21.55 7.31
CA ALA A 279 16.46 -22.92 7.68
C ALA A 279 17.38 -23.05 8.90
N ALA A 280 18.08 -21.96 9.29
CA ALA A 280 19.04 -21.97 10.40
C ALA A 280 18.37 -22.18 11.77
N ASP A 281 17.10 -21.76 11.94
CA ASP A 281 16.35 -21.97 13.16
C ASP A 281 14.87 -22.23 12.82
N LYS A 282 14.31 -23.35 13.36
CA LYS A 282 12.90 -23.70 13.22
C LYS A 282 11.90 -22.63 13.70
N HIS A 283 12.36 -21.68 14.51
CA HIS A 283 11.56 -20.56 14.99
C HIS A 283 11.51 -19.42 13.97
N HIS A 284 12.41 -19.37 13.01
CA HIS A 284 12.44 -18.33 11.98
C HIS A 284 11.24 -18.41 11.03
N GLU A 285 10.62 -19.57 10.87
CA GLU A 285 9.42 -19.76 10.04
C GLU A 285 8.09 -19.58 10.80
N ARG A 286 8.14 -19.21 12.11
CA ARG A 286 6.94 -19.09 12.95
C ARG A 286 6.57 -17.63 13.17
N GLY A 287 5.28 -17.39 13.39
CA GLY A 287 4.75 -16.07 13.70
C GLY A 287 4.27 -15.31 12.46
N GLU A 288 4.08 -14.03 12.60
CA GLU A 288 3.55 -13.14 11.58
C GLU A 288 4.67 -12.35 10.93
N PHE A 289 4.61 -12.21 9.61
CA PHE A 289 5.68 -11.57 8.83
C PHE A 289 5.18 -10.34 8.08
N VAL A 290 5.97 -9.27 8.16
CA VAL A 290 5.99 -8.21 7.16
C VAL A 290 7.30 -8.29 6.41
N VAL A 291 7.22 -8.40 5.09
CA VAL A 291 8.39 -8.48 4.20
C VAL A 291 8.55 -7.16 3.50
N VAL A 292 9.69 -6.52 3.68
CA VAL A 292 10.03 -5.25 3.03
C VAL A 292 11.07 -5.52 1.96
N LEU A 293 10.66 -5.44 0.69
CA LEU A 293 11.59 -5.44 -0.43
C LEU A 293 12.12 -4.02 -0.59
N HIS A 294 13.41 -3.80 -0.37
CA HIS A 294 14.01 -2.48 -0.49
C HIS A 294 13.88 -1.91 -1.90
N ALA A 295 13.85 -0.60 -2.01
CA ALA A 295 13.88 0.08 -3.30
C ALA A 295 15.12 -0.35 -4.10
N LEU A 296 14.97 -0.40 -5.42
CA LEU A 296 16.12 -0.55 -6.29
C LEU A 296 16.85 0.79 -6.39
N PRO A 297 18.20 0.79 -6.44
CA PRO A 297 18.96 2.01 -6.63
C PRO A 297 18.42 2.81 -7.82
N PHE A 298 18.32 4.11 -7.67
CA PHE A 298 18.04 4.98 -8.79
C PHE A 298 19.22 4.89 -9.74
N GLU A 299 19.11 4.08 -10.77
CA GLU A 299 19.98 4.21 -11.91
C GLU A 299 19.55 5.49 -12.64
N ALA A 300 20.30 6.57 -12.43
CA ALA A 300 20.20 7.66 -13.36
C ALA A 300 20.42 7.04 -14.75
N PRO A 301 19.51 7.26 -15.74
CA PRO A 301 19.77 6.79 -17.08
C PRO A 301 21.20 7.22 -17.42
N ALA A 302 22.03 6.28 -17.89
CA ALA A 302 23.39 6.61 -18.30
C ALA A 302 23.28 7.88 -19.14
N ALA A 303 24.19 8.85 -18.96
CA ALA A 303 24.08 10.18 -19.58
C ALA A 303 23.82 10.13 -21.09
N ASP A 304 24.01 8.95 -21.69
CA ASP A 304 23.75 8.60 -23.09
C ASP A 304 22.48 7.74 -23.32
N GLU A 305 21.77 7.28 -22.28
CA GLU A 305 20.59 6.41 -22.43
C GLU A 305 19.31 7.27 -22.50
N LEU A 306 18.79 7.40 -23.71
CA LEU A 306 17.56 8.13 -23.96
C LEU A 306 16.36 7.36 -23.42
N PRO A 307 15.42 8.02 -22.72
CA PRO A 307 14.19 7.40 -22.27
C PRO A 307 13.47 6.68 -23.42
N ALA A 308 12.90 5.50 -23.15
CA ALA A 308 12.18 4.72 -24.17
C ALA A 308 11.08 5.53 -24.87
N ALA A 309 10.37 6.38 -24.12
CA ALA A 309 9.37 7.31 -24.67
C ALA A 309 9.99 8.33 -25.64
N ALA A 310 11.18 8.88 -25.32
CA ALA A 310 11.88 9.80 -26.20
C ALA A 310 12.34 9.12 -27.50
N LEU A 311 12.81 7.87 -27.40
CA LEU A 311 13.18 7.05 -28.57
C LEU A 311 11.97 6.74 -29.45
N GLN A 312 10.84 6.42 -28.85
CA GLN A 312 9.59 6.16 -29.58
C GLN A 312 9.11 7.42 -30.29
N THR A 313 9.12 8.56 -29.63
CA THR A 313 8.77 9.87 -30.20
C THR A 313 9.70 10.19 -31.38
N LEU A 314 11.02 10.00 -31.20
CA LEU A 314 11.99 10.23 -32.25
C LEU A 314 11.73 9.37 -33.50
N ARG A 315 11.45 8.05 -33.31
CA ARG A 315 11.16 7.13 -34.41
C ARG A 315 9.91 7.50 -35.19
N VAL A 316 8.86 7.93 -34.51
CA VAL A 316 7.62 8.36 -35.16
C VAL A 316 7.89 9.60 -36.00
N LEU A 317 8.62 10.60 -35.46
CA LEU A 317 8.91 11.83 -36.13
C LEU A 317 9.90 11.66 -37.32
N LEU A 318 10.84 10.72 -37.24
CA LEU A 318 11.78 10.42 -38.33
C LEU A 318 11.12 9.81 -39.57
N ARG A 319 9.90 9.26 -39.45
CA ARG A 319 9.15 8.73 -40.59
C ARG A 319 8.59 9.84 -41.48
N GLU A 320 8.27 11.00 -40.92
CA GLU A 320 7.53 12.07 -41.56
C GLU A 320 8.38 13.36 -41.75
N LEU A 321 9.47 13.52 -41.01
CA LEU A 321 10.22 14.77 -40.92
C LEU A 321 11.72 14.57 -41.19
N PRO A 322 12.38 15.59 -41.78
CA PRO A 322 13.82 15.61 -41.88
C PRO A 322 14.51 15.51 -40.53
N LEU A 323 15.64 14.78 -40.44
CA LEU A 323 16.37 14.43 -39.23
C LEU A 323 16.53 15.60 -38.24
N LYS A 324 16.92 16.80 -38.72
CA LYS A 324 17.12 17.96 -37.85
C LYS A 324 15.82 18.45 -37.20
N GLN A 325 14.69 18.35 -37.92
CA GLN A 325 13.38 18.75 -37.41
C GLN A 325 12.84 17.71 -36.45
N ALA A 326 12.93 16.43 -36.81
CA ALA A 326 12.51 15.30 -35.93
C ALA A 326 13.24 15.34 -34.59
N VAL A 327 14.56 15.56 -34.60
CA VAL A 327 15.37 15.67 -33.38
C VAL A 327 14.99 16.90 -32.55
N ALA A 328 14.73 18.05 -33.18
CA ALA A 328 14.32 19.25 -32.45
C ALA A 328 12.99 19.06 -31.74
N LEU A 329 11.98 18.54 -32.45
CA LEU A 329 10.68 18.28 -31.89
C LEU A 329 10.69 17.14 -30.83
N ALA A 330 11.45 16.07 -31.07
CA ALA A 330 11.61 15.02 -30.08
C ALA A 330 12.26 15.54 -28.78
N ALA A 331 13.23 16.42 -28.87
CA ALA A 331 13.85 17.05 -27.70
C ALA A 331 12.87 17.95 -26.94
N GLU A 332 12.05 18.71 -27.64
CA GLU A 332 11.05 19.61 -27.06
C GLU A 332 9.92 18.79 -26.34
N LEU A 333 9.42 17.75 -26.99
CA LEU A 333 8.33 16.91 -26.45
C LEU A 333 8.77 16.01 -25.30
N SER A 334 10.02 15.50 -25.32
CA SER A 334 10.50 14.52 -24.33
C SER A 334 11.36 15.12 -23.23
N GLY A 335 11.84 16.35 -23.39
CA GLY A 335 12.83 16.95 -22.50
C GLY A 335 14.23 16.29 -22.59
N ALA A 336 14.43 15.33 -23.50
CA ALA A 336 15.69 14.61 -23.64
C ALA A 336 16.77 15.48 -24.34
N PRO A 337 18.07 15.25 -24.00
CA PRO A 337 19.16 16.04 -24.58
C PRO A 337 19.21 15.92 -26.09
N ARG A 338 19.12 17.07 -26.79
CA ARG A 338 19.11 17.14 -28.27
C ARG A 338 20.30 16.44 -28.90
N LYS A 339 21.48 16.52 -28.27
CA LYS A 339 22.72 15.89 -28.76
C LYS A 339 22.61 14.36 -28.77
N ALA A 340 22.08 13.78 -27.70
CA ALA A 340 21.90 12.33 -27.59
C ALA A 340 20.84 11.82 -28.59
N LEU A 341 19.72 12.53 -28.73
CA LEU A 341 18.70 12.23 -29.75
C LEU A 341 19.26 12.31 -31.18
N TYR A 342 20.13 13.28 -31.47
CA TYR A 342 20.76 13.42 -32.79
C TYR A 342 21.68 12.23 -33.09
N GLN A 343 22.52 11.84 -32.14
CA GLN A 343 23.42 10.68 -32.31
C GLN A 343 22.61 9.39 -32.53
N ARG A 344 21.52 9.22 -31.79
CA ARG A 344 20.64 8.06 -31.94
C ARG A 344 19.96 8.05 -33.32
N ALA A 345 19.48 9.21 -33.78
CA ALA A 345 18.83 9.34 -35.08
C ALA A 345 19.78 9.01 -36.25
N LEU A 346 21.06 9.39 -36.15
CA LEU A 346 22.08 8.98 -37.13
C LEU A 346 22.29 7.46 -37.13
N ALA A 347 22.46 6.86 -35.95
CA ALA A 347 22.67 5.42 -35.83
C ALA A 347 21.44 4.56 -36.29
N GLU A 348 20.22 5.09 -36.19
CA GLU A 348 19.04 4.42 -36.75
C GLU A 348 18.95 4.56 -38.27
N ARG A 349 19.36 5.71 -38.84
CA ARG A 349 19.40 5.92 -40.29
C ARG A 349 20.45 5.04 -40.97
N ASP A 350 21.65 4.94 -40.37
CA ASP A 350 22.74 4.12 -40.92
C ASP A 350 22.37 2.62 -40.95
N ARG A 351 21.60 2.14 -39.98
CA ARG A 351 21.06 0.77 -39.97
C ARG A 351 19.98 0.53 -41.03
N GLN A 352 19.21 1.53 -41.40
CA GLN A 352 18.22 1.42 -42.47
C GLN A 352 18.88 1.40 -43.85
N SER A 353 19.96 2.17 -44.08
CA SER A 353 20.71 2.14 -45.35
C SER A 353 21.40 0.78 -45.58
N ASP A 354 21.97 0.17 -44.54
CA ASP A 354 22.60 -1.16 -44.63
C ASP A 354 21.57 -2.30 -44.93
N HIS A 355 20.30 -2.07 -44.65
CA HIS A 355 19.23 -3.07 -44.90
C HIS A 355 18.69 -2.96 -46.33
N ASP A 356 18.65 -1.76 -46.91
CA ASP A 356 18.21 -1.53 -48.30
C ASP A 356 19.28 -2.00 -49.32
N ASP A 357 20.56 -1.83 -49.02
CA ASP A 357 21.66 -2.28 -49.89
C ASP A 357 21.78 -3.83 -49.93
N SER A 358 21.24 -4.56 -48.97
CA SER A 358 21.26 -6.02 -48.97
C SER A 358 20.14 -6.68 -49.77
N HIS A 359 19.13 -5.96 -50.21
CA HIS A 359 18.01 -6.48 -51.00
C HIS A 359 18.18 -6.33 -52.52
N ASP A 360 19.03 -5.43 -52.98
CA ASP A 360 19.29 -5.25 -54.44
C ASP A 360 20.33 -6.18 -55.08
N SER A 361 20.91 -7.09 -54.31
CA SER A 361 21.96 -8.01 -54.79
C SER A 361 21.49 -9.43 -55.15
N HIS A 362 20.17 -9.71 -55.20
CA HIS A 362 19.65 -11.03 -55.49
C HIS A 362 18.78 -11.19 -56.74
N ASP A 363 18.69 -10.12 -57.58
CA ASP A 363 17.92 -10.21 -58.85
C ASP A 363 18.80 -10.00 -60.09
N SER A 364 19.97 -10.62 -60.13
CA SER A 364 20.78 -10.68 -61.35
C SER A 364 21.60 -11.97 -61.35
N ALA A 365 20.98 -13.13 -61.65
CA ALA A 365 21.63 -14.33 -62.21
C ALA A 365 20.58 -15.25 -62.84
#